data_37bd992bcdd802771835f670e64782a7
#
_entry.id   37bd992bcdd802771835f670e64782a7
#
_cell.length_a   1.000
_cell.length_b   1.000
_cell.length_c   1.000
_cell.angle_alpha   90.00
_cell.angle_beta   90.00
_cell.angle_gamma   90.00
#
_symmetry.space_group_name_H-M   'P 1'
#
loop_
_entity.id
_entity.type
_entity.pdbx_description
1 polymer ?
#
loop_
_entity_poly.entity_id
_entity_poly.type
_entity_poly.pdbx_seq_one_letter_code
_entity_poly.pdbx_strand_id
1 'polypeptide(L)'
;GGTGMIGDPSGKSEERVLQTEEQVELNVQGISEQMHKIFEFGRDKGAKLVNNKDWLSQISLIDFLRDYGKHVGVNYMLGKDSIQSRLEYGISFTEFTYTILQAIDFGHLNNTYNCKVQVGGSDQWGNITSGIELM
;
A
#
# COMPACT_ATOMS: atom_id res chain seq x y z
N GLY A 1 4.68 -1.84 -7.35
CA GLY A 1 4.05 -2.97 -6.66
C GLY A 1 2.58 -3.10 -6.96
N GLY A 2 1.89 -4.06 -6.32
CA GLY A 2 0.46 -4.29 -6.51
C GLY A 2 -0.39 -3.06 -6.20
N THR A 3 -0.09 -2.35 -5.12
CA THR A 3 -0.76 -1.08 -4.78
C THR A 3 -0.51 0.02 -5.83
N GLY A 4 0.62 -0.02 -6.53
CA GLY A 4 0.91 0.91 -7.62
C GLY A 4 0.01 0.73 -8.84
N MET A 5 -0.56 -0.46 -9.05
CA MET A 5 -1.53 -0.71 -10.13
C MET A 5 -2.87 -0.02 -9.85
N ILE A 6 -3.20 0.17 -8.58
CA ILE A 6 -4.45 0.80 -8.13
C ILE A 6 -4.26 2.32 -7.96
N GLY A 7 -3.15 2.73 -7.35
CA GLY A 7 -2.80 4.12 -7.08
C GLY A 7 -3.30 4.62 -5.72
N ASP A 8 -2.39 5.24 -4.97
CA ASP A 8 -2.69 5.84 -3.67
C ASP A 8 -3.56 7.10 -3.82
N PRO A 9 -4.74 7.15 -3.21
CA PRO A 9 -5.61 8.33 -3.24
C PRO A 9 -5.12 9.46 -2.31
N SER A 10 -4.18 9.20 -1.40
CA SER A 10 -3.72 10.14 -0.39
C SER A 10 -3.21 11.45 -1.02
N GLY A 11 -3.74 12.58 -0.56
CA GLY A 11 -3.36 13.92 -1.03
C GLY A 11 -3.76 14.23 -2.47
N LYS A 12 -4.73 13.50 -3.05
CA LYS A 12 -5.22 13.72 -4.42
C LYS A 12 -6.69 14.12 -4.44
N SER A 13 -7.03 15.03 -5.35
CA SER A 13 -8.40 15.49 -5.61
C SER A 13 -9.16 14.65 -6.64
N GLU A 14 -8.42 13.89 -7.46
CA GLU A 14 -8.97 13.09 -8.55
C GLU A 14 -8.56 11.64 -8.43
N GLU A 15 -9.36 10.74 -9.01
CA GLU A 15 -9.05 9.32 -9.07
C GLU A 15 -7.76 9.04 -9.84
N ARG A 16 -6.95 8.14 -9.31
CA ARG A 16 -5.72 7.71 -9.98
C ARG A 16 -6.04 6.88 -11.23
N VAL A 17 -5.30 7.15 -12.29
CA VAL A 17 -5.32 6.29 -13.47
C VAL A 17 -4.72 4.93 -13.11
N LEU A 18 -5.46 3.86 -13.33
CA LEU A 18 -4.99 2.50 -13.14
C LEU A 18 -3.81 2.22 -14.06
N GLN A 19 -2.70 1.73 -13.51
CA GLN A 19 -1.50 1.42 -14.26
C GLN A 19 -1.50 -0.05 -14.69
N THR A 20 -0.96 -0.31 -15.88
CA THR A 20 -0.72 -1.68 -16.32
C THR A 20 0.43 -2.30 -15.55
N GLU A 21 0.51 -3.63 -15.55
CA GLU A 21 1.60 -4.36 -14.91
C GLU A 21 2.95 -3.97 -15.50
N GLU A 22 3.04 -3.87 -16.82
CA GLU A 22 4.26 -3.51 -17.54
C GLU A 22 4.74 -2.10 -17.14
N GLN A 23 3.82 -1.15 -17.01
CA GLN A 23 4.18 0.20 -16.58
C GLN A 23 4.70 0.21 -15.13
N VAL A 24 4.07 -0.57 -14.24
CA VAL A 24 4.52 -0.70 -12.85
C VAL A 24 5.90 -1.35 -12.79
N GLU A 25 6.19 -2.36 -13.61
CA GLU A 25 7.50 -3.00 -13.68
C GLU A 25 8.59 -2.03 -14.15
N LEU A 26 8.31 -1.25 -15.19
CA LEU A 26 9.24 -0.20 -15.65
C LEU A 26 9.51 0.83 -14.54
N ASN A 27 8.49 1.23 -13.81
CA ASN A 27 8.65 2.15 -12.68
C ASN A 27 9.49 1.53 -11.56
N VAL A 28 9.31 0.24 -11.26
CA VAL A 28 10.12 -0.48 -10.25
C VAL A 28 11.58 -0.52 -10.67
N GLN A 29 11.87 -0.79 -11.95
CA GLN A 29 13.24 -0.78 -12.47
C GLN A 29 13.89 0.60 -12.29
N GLY A 30 13.20 1.67 -12.70
CA GLY A 30 13.73 3.04 -12.56
C GLY A 30 13.99 3.44 -11.10
N ILE A 31 13.09 3.05 -10.17
CA ILE A 31 13.29 3.27 -8.74
C ILE A 31 14.47 2.44 -8.23
N SER A 32 14.56 1.17 -8.63
CA SER A 32 15.67 0.28 -8.25
C SER A 32 17.02 0.86 -8.65
N GLU A 33 17.16 1.36 -9.88
CA GLU A 33 18.39 1.99 -10.35
C GLU A 33 18.79 3.22 -9.51
N GLN A 34 17.81 4.01 -9.07
CA GLN A 34 18.06 5.16 -8.20
C GLN A 34 18.48 4.71 -6.80
N MET A 35 17.82 3.71 -6.24
CA MET A 35 18.11 3.20 -4.90
C MET A 35 19.49 2.54 -4.82
N HIS A 36 19.95 1.87 -5.88
CA HIS A 36 21.30 1.29 -5.96
C HIS A 36 22.43 2.33 -5.89
N LYS A 37 22.13 3.60 -6.15
CA LYS A 37 23.11 4.70 -5.97
C LYS A 37 23.26 5.14 -4.52
N ILE A 38 22.31 4.80 -3.67
CA ILE A 38 22.23 5.27 -2.27
C ILE A 38 22.46 4.13 -1.29
N PHE A 39 21.94 2.95 -1.60
CA PHE A 39 21.96 1.80 -0.71
C PHE A 39 22.77 0.64 -1.30
N GLU A 40 23.44 -0.10 -0.44
CA GLU A 40 24.07 -1.38 -0.79
C GLU A 40 23.03 -2.50 -0.75
N PHE A 41 22.81 -3.18 -1.87
CA PHE A 41 21.94 -4.34 -2.00
C PHE A 41 22.76 -5.64 -2.06
N GLY A 42 22.11 -6.78 -1.78
CA GLY A 42 22.66 -8.11 -2.07
C GLY A 42 23.68 -8.64 -1.05
N ARG A 43 23.87 -7.99 0.10
CA ARG A 43 24.65 -8.51 1.23
C ARG A 43 23.73 -9.00 2.35
N ASP A 44 24.24 -9.86 3.26
CA ASP A 44 23.44 -10.40 4.39
C ASP A 44 22.76 -9.31 5.24
N LYS A 45 23.35 -8.12 5.33
CA LYS A 45 22.82 -6.95 6.03
C LYS A 45 22.50 -5.78 5.10
N GLY A 46 22.49 -6.02 3.80
CA GLY A 46 22.20 -5.01 2.79
C GLY A 46 20.70 -4.69 2.68
N ALA A 47 20.41 -3.60 1.98
CA ALA A 47 19.03 -3.24 1.64
C ALA A 47 18.36 -4.33 0.79
N LYS A 48 17.04 -4.46 0.94
CA LYS A 48 16.20 -5.34 0.11
C LYS A 48 15.14 -4.49 -0.56
N LEU A 49 15.03 -4.63 -1.87
CA LEU A 49 13.87 -4.13 -2.61
C LEU A 49 12.83 -5.24 -2.66
N VAL A 50 11.64 -4.96 -2.16
CA VAL A 50 10.53 -5.93 -2.17
C VAL A 50 9.35 -5.34 -2.92
N ASN A 51 8.53 -6.20 -3.53
CA ASN A 51 7.38 -5.83 -4.32
C ASN A 51 6.12 -6.41 -3.69
N ASN A 52 5.22 -5.57 -3.21
CA ASN A 52 4.00 -6.05 -2.54
C ASN A 52 3.04 -6.80 -3.47
N LYS A 53 3.22 -6.76 -4.77
CA LYS A 53 2.51 -7.64 -5.70
C LYS A 53 2.75 -9.13 -5.37
N ASP A 54 3.97 -9.47 -4.90
CA ASP A 54 4.35 -10.86 -4.64
C ASP A 54 3.46 -11.54 -3.59
N TRP A 55 2.94 -10.78 -2.62
CA TRP A 55 2.02 -11.31 -1.61
C TRP A 55 0.56 -10.88 -1.82
N LEU A 56 0.29 -9.65 -2.28
CA LEU A 56 -1.09 -9.20 -2.47
C LEU A 56 -1.81 -9.99 -3.57
N SER A 57 -1.11 -10.38 -4.64
CA SER A 57 -1.70 -11.18 -5.73
C SER A 57 -2.06 -12.62 -5.32
N GLN A 58 -1.56 -13.10 -4.19
CA GLN A 58 -1.86 -14.42 -3.66
C GLN A 58 -3.12 -14.45 -2.79
N ILE A 59 -3.62 -13.28 -2.40
CA ILE A 59 -4.81 -13.18 -1.54
C ILE A 59 -6.05 -13.24 -2.43
N SER A 60 -6.87 -14.28 -2.24
CA SER A 60 -8.15 -14.33 -2.94
C SER A 60 -9.11 -13.26 -2.42
N LEU A 61 -10.09 -12.87 -3.24
CA LEU A 61 -11.12 -11.91 -2.81
C LEU A 61 -11.84 -12.39 -1.53
N ILE A 62 -12.11 -13.66 -1.42
CA ILE A 62 -12.80 -14.23 -0.23
C ILE A 62 -11.88 -14.15 0.99
N ASP A 63 -10.60 -14.47 0.86
CA ASP A 63 -9.65 -14.37 1.96
C ASP A 63 -9.45 -12.90 2.37
N PHE A 64 -9.37 -11.98 1.41
CA PHE A 64 -9.31 -10.54 1.70
C PHE A 64 -10.50 -10.07 2.55
N LEU A 65 -11.72 -10.42 2.16
CA LEU A 65 -12.92 -10.04 2.90
C LEU A 65 -13.00 -10.70 4.28
N ARG A 66 -12.68 -12.01 4.35
CA ARG A 66 -12.79 -12.81 5.57
C ARG A 66 -11.72 -12.46 6.60
N ASP A 67 -10.48 -12.31 6.17
CA ASP A 67 -9.32 -12.25 7.08
C ASP A 67 -8.85 -10.83 7.37
N TYR A 68 -9.12 -9.88 6.46
CA TYR A 68 -8.73 -8.48 6.60
C TYR A 68 -9.95 -7.55 6.66
N GLY A 69 -10.85 -7.63 5.70
CA GLY A 69 -11.99 -6.71 5.57
C GLY A 69 -12.88 -6.67 6.80
N LYS A 70 -13.08 -7.80 7.47
CA LYS A 70 -13.91 -7.89 8.69
C LYS A 70 -13.37 -7.09 9.87
N HIS A 71 -12.07 -6.78 9.87
CA HIS A 71 -11.43 -6.01 10.94
C HIS A 71 -11.45 -4.50 10.70
N VAL A 72 -11.90 -4.07 9.53
CA VAL A 72 -11.91 -2.67 9.13
C VAL A 72 -13.34 -2.15 9.08
N GLY A 73 -13.71 -1.32 10.05
CA GLY A 73 -15.04 -0.72 10.13
C GLY A 73 -15.26 0.34 9.05
N VAL A 74 -16.40 0.28 8.36
CA VAL A 74 -16.76 1.27 7.32
C VAL A 74 -16.79 2.69 7.88
N ASN A 75 -17.38 2.90 9.07
CA ASN A 75 -17.43 4.23 9.69
C ASN A 75 -16.03 4.77 10.01
N TYR A 76 -15.10 3.89 10.40
CA TYR A 76 -13.70 4.27 10.62
C TYR A 76 -13.06 4.74 9.31
N MET A 77 -13.26 4.01 8.21
CA MET A 77 -12.76 4.38 6.90
C MET A 77 -13.35 5.71 6.40
N LEU A 78 -14.65 5.90 6.58
CA LEU A 78 -15.33 7.15 6.22
C LEU A 78 -14.83 8.36 7.02
N GLY A 79 -14.25 8.16 8.20
CA GLY A 79 -13.65 9.22 9.02
C GLY A 79 -12.25 9.67 8.59
N LYS A 80 -11.61 8.99 7.64
CA LYS A 80 -10.28 9.36 7.17
C LYS A 80 -10.30 10.58 6.25
N ASP A 81 -9.37 11.51 6.43
CA ASP A 81 -9.30 12.75 5.66
C ASP A 81 -9.21 12.48 4.15
N SER A 82 -8.44 11.46 3.75
CA SER A 82 -8.30 11.04 2.34
C SER A 82 -9.60 10.54 1.72
N ILE A 83 -10.49 10.00 2.53
CA ILE A 83 -11.82 9.54 2.10
C ILE A 83 -12.82 10.71 2.14
N GLN A 84 -12.86 11.45 3.25
CA GLN A 84 -13.79 12.56 3.42
C GLN A 84 -13.66 13.62 2.33
N SER A 85 -12.44 13.99 1.96
CA SER A 85 -12.18 14.96 0.90
C SER A 85 -12.72 14.54 -0.48
N ARG A 86 -13.04 13.27 -0.66
CA ARG A 86 -13.53 12.70 -1.92
C ARG A 86 -15.01 12.35 -1.92
N LEU A 87 -15.66 12.25 -0.75
CA LEU A 87 -17.06 11.81 -0.66
C LEU A 87 -18.03 12.66 -1.45
N GLU A 88 -17.82 13.97 -1.54
CA GLU A 88 -18.69 14.89 -2.28
C GLU A 88 -18.60 14.68 -3.80
N TYR A 89 -17.44 14.29 -4.28
CA TYR A 89 -17.16 14.10 -5.73
C TYR A 89 -17.29 12.65 -6.17
N GLY A 90 -17.48 11.75 -5.22
CA GLY A 90 -17.47 10.31 -5.42
C GLY A 90 -16.08 9.71 -5.21
N ILE A 91 -16.06 8.52 -4.62
CA ILE A 91 -14.87 7.71 -4.45
C ILE A 91 -15.17 6.29 -4.93
N SER A 92 -14.29 5.71 -5.72
CA SER A 92 -14.44 4.31 -6.16
C SER A 92 -14.19 3.35 -5.01
N PHE A 93 -14.75 2.16 -5.10
CA PHE A 93 -14.46 1.09 -4.13
C PHE A 93 -12.96 0.75 -4.11
N THR A 94 -12.30 0.84 -5.25
CA THR A 94 -10.86 0.65 -5.40
C THR A 94 -10.07 1.63 -4.54
N GLU A 95 -10.34 2.93 -4.65
CA GLU A 95 -9.69 3.95 -3.81
C GLU A 95 -10.06 3.80 -2.34
N PHE A 96 -11.34 3.52 -2.05
CA PHE A 96 -11.82 3.32 -0.68
C PHE A 96 -11.06 2.19 0.04
N THR A 97 -10.78 1.10 -0.66
CA THR A 97 -10.10 -0.07 -0.08
C THR A 97 -8.57 0.00 -0.12
N TYR A 98 -7.98 0.98 -0.80
CA TYR A 98 -6.53 1.11 -0.96
C TYR A 98 -5.77 1.01 0.38
N THR A 99 -6.24 1.74 1.37
CA THR A 99 -5.60 1.78 2.70
C THR A 99 -5.50 0.39 3.35
N ILE A 100 -6.48 -0.50 3.09
CA ILE A 100 -6.46 -1.87 3.62
C ILE A 100 -5.36 -2.69 2.92
N LEU A 101 -5.17 -2.51 1.62
CA LEU A 101 -4.11 -3.20 0.88
C LEU A 101 -2.73 -2.82 1.40
N GLN A 102 -2.48 -1.54 1.66
CA GLN A 102 -1.22 -1.10 2.26
C GLN A 102 -1.10 -1.55 3.72
N ALA A 103 -2.20 -1.63 4.47
CA ALA A 103 -2.17 -2.13 5.85
C ALA A 103 -1.73 -3.60 5.93
N ILE A 104 -2.10 -4.44 4.95
CA ILE A 104 -1.65 -5.83 4.86
C ILE A 104 -0.12 -5.91 4.74
N ASP A 105 0.52 -4.96 4.04
CA ASP A 105 1.98 -4.91 3.90
C ASP A 105 2.69 -4.87 5.26
N PHE A 106 2.12 -4.19 6.25
CA PHE A 106 2.69 -4.09 7.60
C PHE A 106 2.85 -5.46 8.25
N GLY A 107 1.78 -6.26 8.27
CA GLY A 107 1.82 -7.62 8.78
C GLY A 107 2.80 -8.52 8.01
N HIS A 108 2.75 -8.45 6.67
CA HIS A 108 3.65 -9.23 5.83
C HIS A 108 5.12 -8.87 6.06
N LEU A 109 5.47 -7.59 6.05
CA LEU A 109 6.85 -7.12 6.26
C LEU A 109 7.35 -7.46 7.67
N ASN A 110 6.51 -7.35 8.69
CA ASN A 110 6.89 -7.74 10.04
C ASN A 110 7.15 -9.26 10.14
N ASN A 111 6.22 -10.08 9.66
CA ASN A 111 6.32 -11.53 9.79
C ASN A 111 7.43 -12.15 8.92
N THR A 112 7.63 -11.62 7.70
CA THR A 112 8.57 -12.20 6.74
C THR A 112 9.97 -11.63 6.87
N TYR A 113 10.10 -10.33 7.14
CA TYR A 113 11.36 -9.61 7.15
C TYR A 113 11.75 -9.04 8.52
N ASN A 114 10.94 -9.29 9.56
CA ASN A 114 11.14 -8.71 10.90
C ASN A 114 11.23 -7.17 10.87
N CYS A 115 10.51 -6.53 9.94
CA CYS A 115 10.45 -5.09 9.83
C CYS A 115 9.71 -4.49 11.04
N LYS A 116 10.37 -3.63 11.79
CA LYS A 116 9.84 -3.05 13.05
C LYS A 116 9.47 -1.57 12.90
N VAL A 117 9.97 -0.91 11.88
CA VAL A 117 9.73 0.52 11.65
C VAL A 117 9.41 0.73 10.19
N GLN A 118 8.36 1.49 9.90
CA GLN A 118 8.04 1.97 8.56
C GLN A 118 7.98 3.49 8.58
N VAL A 119 8.47 4.12 7.53
CA VAL A 119 8.52 5.58 7.38
C VAL A 119 7.86 6.00 6.07
N GLY A 120 7.23 7.17 6.06
CA GLY A 120 6.61 7.76 4.89
C GLY A 120 6.46 9.26 5.04
N GLY A 121 5.98 9.93 4.01
CA GLY A 121 5.62 11.34 4.05
C GLY A 121 4.37 11.57 4.91
N SER A 122 4.08 12.83 5.22
CA SER A 122 2.90 13.21 6.03
C SER A 122 1.57 12.81 5.39
N ASP A 123 1.52 12.75 4.06
CA ASP A 123 0.39 12.23 3.28
C ASP A 123 0.09 10.75 3.57
N GLN A 124 1.08 9.99 4.06
CA GLN A 124 0.94 8.57 4.41
C GLN A 124 0.41 8.31 5.82
N TRP A 125 0.10 9.36 6.58
CA TRP A 125 -0.37 9.20 7.97
C TRP A 125 -1.53 8.23 8.11
N GLY A 126 -2.59 8.39 7.30
CA GLY A 126 -3.77 7.53 7.32
C GLY A 126 -3.47 6.07 6.95
N ASN A 127 -2.57 5.84 5.99
CA ASN A 127 -2.16 4.50 5.58
C ASN A 127 -1.29 3.83 6.64
N ILE A 128 -0.33 4.56 7.23
CA ILE A 128 0.56 4.04 8.28
C ILE A 128 -0.23 3.66 9.54
N THR A 129 -1.13 4.54 10.01
CA THR A 129 -1.95 4.24 11.20
C THR A 129 -2.85 3.04 10.97
N SER A 130 -3.44 2.89 9.77
CA SER A 130 -4.23 1.69 9.44
C SER A 130 -3.40 0.41 9.44
N GLY A 131 -2.14 0.48 9.02
CA GLY A 131 -1.25 -0.65 9.08
C GLY A 131 -0.95 -1.10 10.51
N ILE A 132 -0.78 -0.15 11.43
CA ILE A 132 -0.56 -0.43 12.87
C ILE A 132 -1.82 -1.05 13.50
N GLU A 133 -2.99 -0.54 13.15
CA GLU A 133 -4.26 -1.02 13.70
C GLU A 133 -4.66 -2.41 13.21
N LEU A 134 -4.25 -2.78 11.99
CA LEU A 134 -4.55 -4.10 11.43
C LEU A 134 -3.62 -5.20 11.97
N MET A 135 -2.44 -4.85 12.49
CA MET A 135 -1.47 -5.79 13.09
C MET A 135 -1.92 -6.32 14.45
#